data_d21ec571e34aaca97b4e65a689924213
#
_entry.id   d21ec571e34aaca97b4e65a689924213
#
_cell.length_a   1.000
_cell.length_b   1.000
_cell.length_c   1.000
_cell.angle_alpha   90.00
_cell.angle_beta   90.00
_cell.angle_gamma   90.00
#
_symmetry.space_group_name_H-M   'P 1'
#
loop_
_entity.id
_entity.type
_entity.pdbx_description
1 polymer ?
#
loop_
_entity_poly.entity_id
_entity_poly.type
_entity_poly.pdbx_seq_one_letter_code
_entity_poly.pdbx_strand_id
1 'polypeptide(L)'
;VRYQNKWFHVSCFKSSLQKKREPIVAPPKPAQQKKELVYKTTVVSESTYRPKPTVMSAPQTLNVEKQKKLPTEKPKQQESPAPARQIQKDLKQKTTSQVKKQEKKTEKKVKPDPILVVLAVAIFALLIYNVYSISTYLSLISISIAAVIAFYHIVSRRPPQTEYRYKSKASSLYSMVILVLPFIFGTIMAFEGYPAYVTLTQAIFVWALTLSFWQTMLFVPLAVRSAAREALLKEPDVYPRISVIVPAYNEERVIRGTIESLLATDYPDKEVVVVDDGSKDKTLEIAMEFKDKVKVIHKENGGKASALNQGLLYTTGDIVVIVDADTIIGHSSLKHIAKTMGEENVAAVAGNVKIRNKTNWLTWCQALEYLSGIQIMRRGLDYFGAITIVPGALGAFRKKKLEEAGTYHKDTLVEDFDATMKVLRSGMVVSGSSAATAYTQAPQTLRDYYNQRKRWYRGNLQVLRRHSDILLNPRFGYLQKLSYPLMALHMLVIPVASIMLWAFVAYQVLIGNYQFVAFTLGMFIALQYLLSAMAIRMDNDDKRMILYSVFLVIGYKQLMDILQIKAVIEEILGKKAKWTSAQRVRQ
;
A
#
# COMPACT_ATOMS: atom_id res chain seq x y z
N VAL A 1 -17.32 14.75 -7.36
CA VAL A 1 -18.04 14.61 -6.08
C VAL A 1 -19.51 14.36 -6.37
N ARG A 2 -20.11 13.37 -5.72
CA ARG A 2 -21.54 13.04 -5.87
C ARG A 2 -22.35 13.74 -4.79
N TYR A 3 -23.32 14.56 -5.19
CA TYR A 3 -24.26 15.23 -4.28
C TYR A 3 -25.68 15.09 -4.82
N GLN A 4 -26.63 14.69 -3.98
CA GLN A 4 -28.04 14.46 -4.36
C GLN A 4 -28.21 13.64 -5.65
N ASN A 5 -27.54 12.48 -5.74
CA ASN A 5 -27.53 11.55 -6.88
C ASN A 5 -26.95 12.08 -8.22
N LYS A 6 -26.27 13.24 -8.23
CA LYS A 6 -25.56 13.76 -9.41
C LYS A 6 -24.06 13.82 -9.17
N TRP A 7 -23.25 13.56 -10.22
CA TRP A 7 -21.80 13.68 -10.19
C TRP A 7 -21.38 15.08 -10.64
N PHE A 8 -20.52 15.73 -9.84
CA PHE A 8 -19.95 17.05 -10.15
C PHE A 8 -18.42 16.98 -10.17
N HIS A 9 -17.81 17.73 -11.06
CA HIS A 9 -16.37 17.99 -10.99
C HIS A 9 -16.09 18.86 -9.76
N VAL A 10 -14.92 18.67 -9.11
CA VAL A 10 -14.59 19.35 -7.84
C VAL A 10 -14.65 20.88 -7.97
N SER A 11 -14.21 21.43 -9.11
CA SER A 11 -14.28 22.87 -9.41
C SER A 11 -15.72 23.38 -9.52
N CYS A 12 -16.63 22.62 -10.17
CA CYS A 12 -18.04 22.97 -10.32
C CYS A 12 -18.80 22.90 -8.99
N PHE A 13 -18.42 22.00 -8.09
CA PHE A 13 -19.02 21.90 -6.76
C PHE A 13 -18.66 23.11 -5.88
N LYS A 14 -17.40 23.58 -5.94
CA LYS A 14 -16.98 24.81 -5.23
C LYS A 14 -17.76 26.04 -5.70
N SER A 15 -17.99 26.20 -7.00
CA SER A 15 -18.76 27.32 -7.55
C SER A 15 -20.25 27.28 -7.21
N SER A 16 -20.84 26.09 -7.07
CA SER A 16 -22.25 25.93 -6.67
C SER A 16 -22.50 26.27 -5.19
N LEU A 17 -21.50 26.05 -4.33
CA LEU A 17 -21.58 26.43 -2.91
C LEU A 17 -21.45 27.93 -2.68
N GLN A 18 -20.74 28.65 -3.55
CA GLN A 18 -20.62 30.11 -3.48
C GLN A 18 -21.87 30.86 -3.94
N LYS A 19 -22.70 30.28 -4.83
CA LYS A 19 -23.96 30.90 -5.32
C LYS A 19 -25.16 30.80 -4.36
N LYS A 20 -25.08 30.08 -3.23
CA LYS A 20 -26.16 29.93 -2.25
C LYS A 20 -26.03 30.83 -1.01
N ARG A 21 -25.35 31.97 -1.11
CA ARG A 21 -25.32 32.98 -0.05
C ARG A 21 -26.07 34.24 -0.48
N GLU A 22 -27.41 34.15 -0.53
CA GLU A 22 -28.29 35.30 -0.42
C GLU A 22 -29.29 35.07 0.74
N PRO A 23 -29.63 36.10 1.53
CA PRO A 23 -30.25 35.93 2.83
C PRO A 23 -31.77 35.70 2.69
N ILE A 24 -32.26 34.64 3.33
CA ILE A 24 -33.71 34.43 3.50
C ILE A 24 -34.14 35.07 4.81
N VAL A 25 -35.10 35.99 4.70
CA VAL A 25 -35.80 36.67 5.80
C VAL A 25 -36.56 35.67 6.67
N ALA A 26 -36.43 35.81 7.98
CA ALA A 26 -37.02 34.92 8.98
C ALA A 26 -38.48 35.32 9.33
N PRO A 27 -39.40 34.38 9.60
CA PRO A 27 -40.66 34.64 10.31
C PRO A 27 -40.50 34.52 11.85
N PRO A 28 -41.39 35.09 12.68
CA PRO A 28 -41.16 35.40 14.08
C PRO A 28 -41.33 34.20 15.02
N LYS A 29 -40.64 34.30 16.19
CA LYS A 29 -40.56 33.34 17.28
C LYS A 29 -41.83 33.19 18.10
N PRO A 30 -41.98 32.08 18.82
CA PRO A 30 -42.44 32.12 20.20
C PRO A 30 -41.35 31.71 21.20
N ALA A 31 -41.43 32.35 22.37
CA ALA A 31 -40.47 32.29 23.46
C ALA A 31 -40.47 30.97 24.21
N GLN A 32 -39.26 30.43 24.52
CA GLN A 32 -39.02 29.79 25.81
C GLN A 32 -37.50 29.73 26.10
N GLN A 33 -37.16 30.10 27.32
CA GLN A 33 -35.84 30.19 27.90
C GLN A 33 -35.14 28.83 28.00
N LYS A 34 -33.91 28.72 27.48
CA LYS A 34 -32.87 27.83 28.03
C LYS A 34 -31.47 28.38 27.70
N LYS A 35 -30.63 28.35 28.72
CA LYS A 35 -29.27 28.90 28.79
C LYS A 35 -28.40 28.55 27.58
N GLU A 36 -27.92 29.56 26.86
CA GLU A 36 -26.91 29.47 25.83
C GLU A 36 -25.53 29.29 26.49
N LEU A 37 -24.86 28.18 26.18
CA LEU A 37 -23.43 28.05 26.29
C LEU A 37 -22.84 28.50 24.95
N VAL A 38 -22.34 29.72 24.93
CA VAL A 38 -21.65 30.29 23.76
C VAL A 38 -20.29 29.62 23.64
N TYR A 39 -20.10 28.74 22.68
CA TYR A 39 -18.77 28.27 22.27
C TYR A 39 -18.16 29.31 21.32
N LYS A 40 -17.27 30.13 21.84
CA LYS A 40 -16.37 30.97 21.03
C LYS A 40 -15.35 30.09 20.33
N THR A 41 -15.42 30.06 19.02
CA THR A 41 -14.34 29.56 18.16
C THR A 41 -13.19 30.58 18.26
N THR A 42 -12.19 30.29 19.06
CA THR A 42 -11.00 31.13 19.17
C THR A 42 -10.06 30.75 18.02
N VAL A 43 -10.16 31.45 16.92
CA VAL A 43 -9.07 31.56 15.96
C VAL A 43 -8.06 32.47 16.61
N VAL A 44 -6.89 31.92 16.99
CA VAL A 44 -5.78 32.75 17.48
C VAL A 44 -5.23 33.51 16.29
N SER A 45 -5.42 34.83 16.33
CA SER A 45 -5.07 35.81 15.33
C SER A 45 -3.57 35.88 15.06
N GLU A 46 -3.23 35.96 13.80
CA GLU A 46 -1.96 36.46 13.31
C GLU A 46 -1.68 37.85 13.86
N SER A 47 -0.45 38.06 14.34
CA SER A 47 0.06 39.38 14.75
C SER A 47 0.15 40.30 13.55
N THR A 48 -0.54 41.41 13.62
CA THR A 48 -0.55 42.50 12.67
C THR A 48 0.81 43.15 12.56
N TYR A 49 1.47 42.98 11.41
CA TYR A 49 2.47 43.94 10.92
C TYR A 49 1.99 44.48 9.56
N ARG A 50 1.43 45.71 9.53
CA ARG A 50 1.14 46.46 8.31
C ARG A 50 2.29 47.44 8.04
N PRO A 51 2.99 47.35 6.91
CA PRO A 51 3.79 48.48 6.42
C PRO A 51 2.86 49.49 5.73
N LYS A 52 3.12 50.80 5.99
CA LYS A 52 2.43 51.93 5.36
C LYS A 52 2.63 51.92 3.84
N PRO A 53 1.64 52.33 3.04
CA PRO A 53 1.80 52.46 1.60
C PRO A 53 2.61 53.72 1.27
N THR A 54 3.70 53.52 0.56
CA THR A 54 4.44 54.60 -0.10
C THR A 54 3.79 54.88 -1.45
N VAL A 55 3.33 56.12 -1.61
CA VAL A 55 2.75 56.65 -2.84
C VAL A 55 3.85 56.76 -3.88
N MET A 56 3.76 56.06 -5.00
CA MET A 56 4.54 56.32 -6.20
C MET A 56 3.60 56.89 -7.28
N SER A 57 4.02 58.09 -7.73
CA SER A 57 3.42 58.91 -8.78
C SER A 57 3.39 58.21 -10.13
N ALA A 58 2.31 58.47 -10.89
CA ALA A 58 2.07 57.99 -12.25
C ALA A 58 3.09 58.54 -13.27
N PRO A 59 3.49 57.75 -14.29
CA PRO A 59 4.26 58.28 -15.40
C PRO A 59 3.35 58.95 -16.46
N GLN A 60 3.84 60.07 -16.93
CA GLN A 60 3.24 60.94 -17.94
C GLN A 60 3.10 60.25 -19.31
N THR A 61 1.98 60.52 -19.98
CA THR A 61 1.70 60.20 -21.37
C THR A 61 2.60 61.00 -22.33
N LEU A 62 3.34 60.32 -23.20
CA LEU A 62 4.04 60.92 -24.33
C LEU A 62 3.23 60.74 -25.60
N ASN A 63 2.96 61.84 -26.28
CA ASN A 63 2.31 61.97 -27.58
C ASN A 63 3.07 61.24 -28.68
N VAL A 64 2.35 60.53 -29.51
CA VAL A 64 2.87 59.97 -30.77
C VAL A 64 2.40 60.86 -31.92
N GLU A 65 3.36 61.57 -32.53
CA GLU A 65 3.20 62.27 -33.77
C GLU A 65 3.18 61.33 -34.99
N LYS A 66 2.30 61.66 -35.93
CA LYS A 66 2.11 60.99 -37.24
C LYS A 66 3.33 61.13 -38.13
N GLN A 67 3.88 60.03 -38.64
CA GLN A 67 4.73 60.05 -39.83
C GLN A 67 4.25 59.13 -40.94
N LYS A 68 4.42 59.66 -42.13
CA LYS A 68 3.91 59.28 -43.46
C LYS A 68 4.25 57.86 -43.93
N LYS A 69 3.30 57.32 -44.74
CA LYS A 69 3.46 56.13 -45.59
C LYS A 69 4.57 56.31 -46.65
N LEU A 70 5.41 55.29 -46.85
CA LEU A 70 6.19 55.01 -48.06
C LEU A 70 6.02 53.52 -48.43
N PRO A 71 6.28 53.12 -49.70
CA PRO A 71 5.58 52.02 -50.34
C PRO A 71 6.22 50.63 -50.11
N THR A 72 5.39 49.63 -50.23
CA THR A 72 5.66 48.21 -50.14
C THR A 72 6.62 47.69 -51.20
N GLU A 73 7.81 47.23 -50.83
CA GLU A 73 8.59 46.25 -51.60
C GLU A 73 8.49 44.86 -50.93
N LYS A 74 8.28 43.85 -51.79
CA LYS A 74 8.19 42.44 -51.39
C LYS A 74 9.56 41.92 -50.94
N PRO A 75 9.74 41.25 -49.78
CA PRO A 75 11.01 40.64 -49.43
C PRO A 75 11.24 39.36 -50.25
N LYS A 76 12.38 39.28 -50.90
CA LYS A 76 12.94 38.04 -51.50
C LYS A 76 13.21 37.03 -50.37
N GLN A 77 12.83 35.79 -50.64
CA GLN A 77 13.18 34.63 -49.79
C GLN A 77 14.72 34.52 -49.71
N GLN A 78 15.27 34.71 -48.53
CA GLN A 78 16.64 34.30 -48.23
C GLN A 78 16.60 32.84 -47.73
N GLU A 79 17.24 31.94 -48.49
CA GLU A 79 17.57 30.59 -48.07
C GLU A 79 18.44 30.64 -46.79
N SER A 80 18.02 29.94 -45.75
CA SER A 80 18.79 29.79 -44.52
C SER A 80 19.94 28.80 -44.75
N PRO A 81 21.13 29.06 -44.15
CA PRO A 81 22.31 28.24 -44.39
C PRO A 81 22.20 26.84 -43.77
N ALA A 82 22.46 25.84 -44.59
CA ALA A 82 22.42 24.40 -44.30
C ALA A 82 23.30 23.87 -43.12
N PRO A 83 24.30 24.57 -42.59
CA PRO A 83 25.18 23.99 -41.56
C PRO A 83 24.59 23.94 -40.12
N ALA A 84 23.59 24.76 -39.77
CA ALA A 84 23.07 24.78 -38.41
C ALA A 84 22.23 23.54 -38.03
N ARG A 85 21.54 22.92 -38.99
CA ARG A 85 20.77 21.68 -38.77
C ARG A 85 21.66 20.45 -38.62
N GLN A 86 22.82 20.43 -39.28
CA GLN A 86 23.78 19.32 -39.18
C GLN A 86 24.46 19.32 -37.77
N ILE A 87 24.89 20.50 -37.32
CA ILE A 87 25.51 20.66 -35.98
C ILE A 87 24.55 20.30 -34.85
N GLN A 88 23.26 20.64 -34.96
CA GLN A 88 22.25 20.25 -33.96
C GLN A 88 21.95 18.75 -33.97
N LYS A 89 22.00 18.07 -35.10
CA LYS A 89 21.86 16.60 -35.18
C LYS A 89 23.08 15.90 -34.59
N ASP A 90 24.29 16.38 -34.90
CA ASP A 90 25.53 15.80 -34.41
C ASP A 90 25.71 16.02 -32.89
N LEU A 91 25.29 17.19 -32.35
CA LEU A 91 25.23 17.41 -30.90
C LEU A 91 24.21 16.48 -30.22
N LYS A 92 23.00 16.32 -30.77
CA LYS A 92 22.02 15.37 -30.24
C LYS A 92 22.51 13.93 -30.29
N GLN A 93 23.17 13.51 -31.36
CA GLN A 93 23.74 12.15 -31.45
C GLN A 93 24.92 11.95 -30.49
N LYS A 94 25.82 12.91 -30.31
CA LYS A 94 26.91 12.84 -29.35
C LYS A 94 26.41 12.85 -27.91
N THR A 95 25.42 13.66 -27.57
CA THR A 95 24.81 13.68 -26.22
C THR A 95 24.10 12.37 -25.92
N THR A 96 23.33 11.83 -26.90
CA THR A 96 22.63 10.54 -26.74
C THR A 96 23.61 9.36 -26.65
N SER A 97 24.73 9.40 -27.38
CA SER A 97 25.76 8.34 -27.30
C SER A 97 26.60 8.43 -26.03
N GLN A 98 26.86 9.62 -25.50
CA GLN A 98 27.54 9.80 -24.22
C GLN A 98 26.65 9.40 -23.03
N VAL A 99 25.35 9.74 -23.06
CA VAL A 99 24.39 9.29 -22.05
C VAL A 99 24.25 7.77 -22.08
N LYS A 100 24.12 7.14 -23.25
CA LYS A 100 24.10 5.67 -23.37
C LYS A 100 25.42 5.00 -22.94
N LYS A 101 26.57 5.66 -23.10
CA LYS A 101 27.88 5.15 -22.64
C LYS A 101 28.04 5.32 -21.13
N GLN A 102 27.50 6.37 -20.53
CA GLN A 102 27.45 6.56 -19.09
C GLN A 102 26.44 5.61 -18.42
N GLU A 103 25.27 5.39 -19.02
CA GLU A 103 24.29 4.39 -18.54
C GLU A 103 24.85 2.97 -18.55
N LYS A 104 25.64 2.59 -19.58
CA LYS A 104 26.34 1.27 -19.58
C LYS A 104 27.46 1.14 -18.56
N LYS A 105 28.05 2.24 -18.07
CA LYS A 105 29.17 2.21 -17.10
C LYS A 105 28.71 2.16 -15.65
N THR A 106 27.42 2.41 -15.37
CA THR A 106 26.88 2.49 -14.02
C THR A 106 25.93 1.34 -13.63
N GLU A 107 25.75 0.33 -14.45
CA GLU A 107 25.13 -0.92 -14.00
C GLU A 107 26.14 -1.67 -13.08
N LYS A 108 26.33 -1.17 -11.86
CA LYS A 108 26.83 -2.03 -10.77
C LYS A 108 25.78 -3.13 -10.59
N LYS A 109 26.05 -4.31 -11.13
CA LYS A 109 25.29 -5.53 -10.83
C LYS A 109 25.40 -5.74 -9.32
N VAL A 110 24.38 -5.37 -8.57
CA VAL A 110 24.30 -5.73 -7.15
C VAL A 110 24.25 -7.25 -7.13
N LYS A 111 25.29 -7.87 -6.59
CA LYS A 111 25.30 -9.31 -6.36
C LYS A 111 24.22 -9.60 -5.31
N PRO A 112 23.31 -10.54 -5.55
CA PRO A 112 22.32 -10.93 -4.55
C PRO A 112 23.06 -11.46 -3.30
N ASP A 113 22.49 -11.24 -2.12
CA ASP A 113 23.01 -11.80 -0.87
C ASP A 113 23.11 -13.33 -1.02
N PRO A 114 24.31 -13.94 -0.88
CA PRO A 114 24.47 -15.38 -1.09
C PRO A 114 23.60 -16.22 -0.15
N ILE A 115 23.29 -15.74 1.06
CA ILE A 115 22.40 -16.43 2.00
C ILE A 115 20.96 -16.44 1.47
N LEU A 116 20.49 -15.34 0.89
CA LEU A 116 19.15 -15.29 0.28
C LEU A 116 19.04 -16.23 -0.92
N VAL A 117 20.12 -16.36 -1.70
CA VAL A 117 20.16 -17.31 -2.82
C VAL A 117 20.09 -18.75 -2.30
N VAL A 118 20.87 -19.09 -1.27
CA VAL A 118 20.84 -20.42 -0.63
C VAL A 118 19.45 -20.73 -0.07
N LEU A 119 18.83 -19.80 0.63
CA LEU A 119 17.47 -19.97 1.15
C LEU A 119 16.44 -20.15 0.02
N ALA A 120 16.53 -19.37 -1.05
CA ALA A 120 15.67 -19.53 -2.21
C ALA A 120 15.85 -20.92 -2.86
N VAL A 121 17.09 -21.37 -3.05
CA VAL A 121 17.39 -22.70 -3.58
C VAL A 121 16.85 -23.80 -2.65
N ALA A 122 17.02 -23.66 -1.33
CA ALA A 122 16.47 -24.61 -0.35
C ALA A 122 14.94 -24.67 -0.41
N ILE A 123 14.26 -23.53 -0.54
CA ILE A 123 12.82 -23.46 -0.74
C ILE A 123 12.41 -24.22 -2.01
N PHE A 124 13.08 -23.96 -3.13
CA PHE A 124 12.79 -24.64 -4.40
C PHE A 124 13.05 -26.15 -4.32
N ALA A 125 14.17 -26.57 -3.71
CA ALA A 125 14.48 -27.97 -3.53
C ALA A 125 13.42 -28.68 -2.66
N LEU A 126 12.99 -28.04 -1.57
CA LEU A 126 11.91 -28.55 -0.71
C LEU A 126 10.59 -28.66 -1.47
N LEU A 127 10.25 -27.68 -2.30
CA LEU A 127 9.03 -27.69 -3.12
C LEU A 127 9.07 -28.81 -4.17
N ILE A 128 10.20 -28.99 -4.86
CA ILE A 128 10.41 -30.07 -5.84
C ILE A 128 10.33 -31.44 -5.15
N TYR A 129 10.99 -31.61 -4.00
CA TYR A 129 10.93 -32.85 -3.22
C TYR A 129 9.51 -33.20 -2.78
N ASN A 130 8.74 -32.21 -2.36
CA ASN A 130 7.34 -32.37 -1.96
C ASN A 130 6.47 -32.86 -3.11
N VAL A 131 6.60 -32.21 -4.27
CA VAL A 131 5.88 -32.60 -5.49
C VAL A 131 6.26 -34.03 -5.88
N TYR A 132 7.56 -34.37 -5.84
CA TYR A 132 8.05 -35.72 -6.15
C TYR A 132 7.46 -36.79 -5.21
N SER A 133 7.33 -36.46 -3.93
CA SER A 133 6.86 -37.41 -2.90
C SER A 133 5.36 -37.67 -2.92
N ILE A 134 4.57 -36.76 -3.51
CA ILE A 134 3.10 -36.79 -3.46
C ILE A 134 2.48 -37.18 -4.81
N SER A 135 3.19 -37.03 -5.94
CA SER A 135 2.58 -37.08 -7.26
C SER A 135 3.23 -38.05 -8.23
N THR A 136 2.46 -38.44 -9.25
CA THR A 136 2.93 -39.17 -10.42
C THR A 136 3.87 -38.30 -11.28
N TYR A 137 4.69 -38.94 -12.14
CA TYR A 137 5.69 -38.30 -12.99
C TYR A 137 5.11 -37.18 -13.87
N LEU A 138 3.85 -37.32 -14.31
CA LEU A 138 3.21 -36.34 -15.20
C LEU A 138 2.95 -35.00 -14.49
N SER A 139 2.52 -35.05 -13.24
CA SER A 139 2.29 -33.87 -12.40
C SER A 139 3.59 -33.13 -12.11
N LEU A 140 4.68 -33.88 -11.88
CA LEU A 140 6.02 -33.35 -11.69
C LEU A 140 6.51 -32.55 -12.89
N ILE A 141 6.38 -33.13 -14.09
CA ILE A 141 6.75 -32.50 -15.35
C ILE A 141 5.91 -31.21 -15.57
N SER A 142 4.60 -31.30 -15.35
CA SER A 142 3.68 -30.19 -15.55
C SER A 142 3.98 -29.00 -14.63
N ILE A 143 4.22 -29.27 -13.33
CA ILE A 143 4.57 -28.22 -12.34
C ILE A 143 5.97 -27.66 -12.64
N SER A 144 6.92 -28.50 -13.03
CA SER A 144 8.27 -28.07 -13.39
C SER A 144 8.25 -27.14 -14.62
N ILE A 145 7.50 -27.49 -15.66
CA ILE A 145 7.32 -26.65 -16.84
C ILE A 145 6.64 -25.32 -16.46
N ALA A 146 5.58 -25.36 -15.66
CA ALA A 146 4.89 -24.15 -15.20
C ALA A 146 5.80 -23.25 -14.35
N ALA A 147 6.60 -23.85 -13.45
CA ALA A 147 7.59 -23.13 -12.65
C ALA A 147 8.68 -22.50 -13.52
N VAL A 148 9.19 -23.22 -14.51
CA VAL A 148 10.20 -22.71 -15.46
C VAL A 148 9.63 -21.58 -16.30
N ILE A 149 8.40 -21.71 -16.81
CA ILE A 149 7.73 -20.66 -17.58
C ILE A 149 7.48 -19.42 -16.71
N ALA A 150 6.99 -19.60 -15.48
CA ALA A 150 6.79 -18.49 -14.53
C ALA A 150 8.13 -17.81 -14.20
N PHE A 151 9.15 -18.57 -13.88
CA PHE A 151 10.49 -18.08 -13.59
C PHE A 151 11.11 -17.36 -14.81
N TYR A 152 11.01 -17.94 -16.01
CA TYR A 152 11.49 -17.30 -17.24
C TYR A 152 10.78 -15.95 -17.49
N HIS A 153 9.46 -15.89 -17.35
CA HIS A 153 8.72 -14.64 -17.47
C HIS A 153 9.06 -13.60 -16.41
N ILE A 154 9.40 -14.03 -15.21
CA ILE A 154 9.82 -13.16 -14.11
C ILE A 154 11.22 -12.58 -14.36
N VAL A 155 12.15 -13.44 -14.80
CA VAL A 155 13.56 -13.08 -14.96
C VAL A 155 13.83 -12.35 -16.30
N SER A 156 13.16 -12.75 -17.38
CA SER A 156 13.42 -12.20 -18.72
C SER A 156 12.81 -10.84 -18.98
N ARG A 157 11.76 -10.45 -18.26
CA ARG A 157 11.14 -9.14 -18.46
C ARG A 157 11.74 -8.13 -17.48
N ARG A 158 12.51 -7.16 -18.04
CA ARG A 158 12.80 -5.91 -17.35
C ARG A 158 11.47 -5.26 -16.99
N PRO A 159 11.28 -4.74 -15.75
CA PRO A 159 10.11 -3.91 -15.47
C PRO A 159 10.08 -2.78 -16.49
N PRO A 160 8.94 -2.47 -17.11
CA PRO A 160 8.84 -1.35 -18.04
C PRO A 160 9.20 -0.08 -17.27
N GLN A 161 10.23 0.63 -17.71
CA GLN A 161 10.78 1.78 -16.99
C GLN A 161 9.86 3.00 -17.02
N THR A 162 8.92 3.13 -17.97
CA THR A 162 8.18 4.39 -18.14
C THR A 162 6.81 4.27 -18.81
N GLU A 163 6.53 3.26 -19.63
CA GLU A 163 5.20 3.12 -20.21
C GLU A 163 4.30 2.28 -19.33
N TYR A 164 3.44 2.97 -18.63
CA TYR A 164 2.62 2.35 -17.65
C TYR A 164 1.61 1.41 -18.28
N ARG A 165 1.62 0.33 -17.83
CA ARG A 165 0.89 -0.90 -17.52
C ARG A 165 -0.51 -1.07 -18.09
N TYR A 166 -1.26 -0.02 -18.42
CA TYR A 166 -2.50 -0.12 -19.17
C TYR A 166 -2.27 -0.65 -20.58
N LYS A 167 -1.12 -0.33 -21.19
CA LYS A 167 -0.74 -0.79 -22.53
C LYS A 167 0.02 -2.11 -22.55
N SER A 168 0.37 -2.67 -21.39
CA SER A 168 1.02 -3.98 -21.38
C SER A 168 0.01 -5.01 -21.88
N LYS A 169 0.25 -5.48 -23.10
CA LYS A 169 -0.36 -6.68 -23.69
C LYS A 169 0.09 -7.97 -22.97
N ALA A 170 0.42 -7.89 -21.66
CA ALA A 170 0.55 -9.08 -20.86
C ALA A 170 -0.83 -9.71 -20.86
N SER A 171 -0.95 -10.74 -21.67
CA SER A 171 -2.21 -11.39 -21.97
C SER A 171 -2.93 -11.79 -20.69
N SER A 172 -4.24 -11.77 -20.72
CA SER A 172 -5.09 -12.43 -19.72
C SER A 172 -4.62 -13.87 -19.43
N LEU A 173 -3.93 -14.50 -20.38
CA LEU A 173 -3.24 -15.78 -20.25
C LEU A 173 -2.25 -15.80 -19.07
N TYR A 174 -1.49 -14.73 -18.82
CA TYR A 174 -0.52 -14.71 -17.70
C TYR A 174 -1.22 -14.73 -16.34
N SER A 175 -2.35 -14.04 -16.20
CA SER A 175 -3.16 -14.09 -14.96
C SER A 175 -3.84 -15.44 -14.79
N MET A 176 -4.30 -16.04 -15.89
CA MET A 176 -4.83 -17.40 -15.88
C MET A 176 -3.74 -18.40 -15.47
N VAL A 177 -2.52 -18.27 -15.99
CA VAL A 177 -1.39 -19.14 -15.61
C VAL A 177 -1.10 -19.02 -14.11
N ILE A 178 -1.10 -17.82 -13.55
CA ILE A 178 -0.77 -17.63 -12.12
C ILE A 178 -1.93 -18.05 -11.21
N LEU A 179 -3.17 -17.79 -11.59
CA LEU A 179 -4.33 -17.97 -10.71
C LEU A 179 -5.12 -19.24 -10.99
N VAL A 180 -5.23 -19.66 -12.25
CA VAL A 180 -6.06 -20.80 -12.66
C VAL A 180 -5.25 -22.09 -12.81
N LEU A 181 -4.01 -21.98 -13.27
CA LEU A 181 -3.14 -23.15 -13.49
C LEU A 181 -2.92 -23.99 -12.22
N PRO A 182 -2.72 -23.41 -11.01
CA PRO A 182 -2.62 -24.19 -9.77
C PRO A 182 -3.87 -25.03 -9.49
N PHE A 183 -5.06 -24.56 -9.86
CA PHE A 183 -6.31 -25.30 -9.70
C PHE A 183 -6.39 -26.47 -10.68
N ILE A 184 -6.02 -26.23 -11.94
CA ILE A 184 -6.01 -27.28 -12.96
C ILE A 184 -5.03 -28.36 -12.55
N PHE A 185 -3.80 -28.01 -12.17
CA PHE A 185 -2.81 -28.99 -11.73
C PHE A 185 -3.21 -29.70 -10.44
N GLY A 186 -3.72 -28.97 -9.45
CA GLY A 186 -4.22 -29.59 -8.23
C GLY A 186 -5.34 -30.58 -8.51
N THR A 187 -6.23 -30.27 -9.46
CA THR A 187 -7.31 -31.18 -9.88
C THR A 187 -6.74 -32.41 -10.61
N ILE A 188 -5.83 -32.23 -11.57
CA ILE A 188 -5.16 -33.33 -12.27
C ILE A 188 -4.44 -34.25 -11.28
N MET A 189 -3.65 -33.65 -10.35
CA MET A 189 -2.93 -34.40 -9.32
C MET A 189 -3.87 -35.18 -8.40
N ALA A 190 -5.02 -34.62 -8.04
CA ALA A 190 -6.02 -35.30 -7.21
C ALA A 190 -6.60 -36.52 -7.94
N PHE A 191 -6.90 -36.40 -9.24
CA PHE A 191 -7.42 -37.49 -10.03
C PHE A 191 -6.39 -38.59 -10.35
N GLU A 192 -5.14 -38.21 -10.68
CA GLU A 192 -4.08 -39.18 -10.98
C GLU A 192 -3.58 -39.91 -9.74
N GLY A 193 -3.52 -39.23 -8.59
CA GLY A 193 -3.07 -39.85 -7.34
C GLY A 193 -4.10 -40.74 -6.67
N TYR A 194 -5.41 -40.56 -6.99
CA TYR A 194 -6.52 -41.27 -6.35
C TYR A 194 -7.65 -41.59 -7.34
N PRO A 195 -7.37 -42.35 -8.40
CA PRO A 195 -8.33 -42.52 -9.51
C PRO A 195 -9.66 -43.21 -9.14
N ALA A 196 -9.72 -43.95 -8.03
CA ALA A 196 -10.90 -44.70 -7.64
C ALA A 196 -11.71 -44.10 -6.47
N TYR A 197 -11.12 -43.16 -5.68
CA TYR A 197 -11.72 -42.69 -4.41
C TYR A 197 -11.44 -41.24 -4.11
N VAL A 198 -11.44 -40.35 -5.10
CA VAL A 198 -11.23 -38.94 -4.85
C VAL A 198 -12.40 -38.38 -4.05
N THR A 199 -12.21 -38.25 -2.74
CA THR A 199 -13.13 -37.49 -1.92
C THR A 199 -12.89 -35.99 -2.14
N LEU A 200 -13.95 -35.19 -2.01
CA LEU A 200 -13.86 -33.72 -2.10
C LEU A 200 -12.77 -33.15 -1.16
N THR A 201 -12.59 -33.75 0.01
CA THR A 201 -11.58 -33.36 1.00
C THR A 201 -10.14 -33.57 0.52
N GLN A 202 -9.88 -34.71 -0.18
CA GLN A 202 -8.56 -34.99 -0.77
C GLN A 202 -8.25 -34.01 -1.92
N ALA A 203 -9.22 -33.75 -2.79
CA ALA A 203 -9.07 -32.78 -3.88
C ALA A 203 -8.75 -31.38 -3.34
N ILE A 204 -9.42 -30.91 -2.29
CA ILE A 204 -9.17 -29.64 -1.63
C ILE A 204 -7.78 -29.61 -0.98
N PHE A 205 -7.36 -30.70 -0.36
CA PHE A 205 -6.02 -30.82 0.23
C PHE A 205 -4.93 -30.66 -0.82
N VAL A 206 -4.97 -31.44 -1.90
CA VAL A 206 -3.99 -31.36 -2.99
C VAL A 206 -4.00 -29.96 -3.62
N TRP A 207 -5.20 -29.40 -3.79
CA TRP A 207 -5.37 -28.06 -4.32
C TRP A 207 -4.77 -26.98 -3.40
N ALA A 208 -5.02 -27.01 -2.09
CA ALA A 208 -4.46 -26.07 -1.13
C ALA A 208 -2.91 -26.13 -1.08
N LEU A 209 -2.35 -27.34 -1.12
CA LEU A 209 -0.91 -27.57 -1.24
C LEU A 209 -0.34 -26.94 -2.51
N THR A 210 -0.93 -27.27 -3.66
CA THR A 210 -0.48 -26.78 -4.97
C THR A 210 -0.51 -25.25 -5.00
N LEU A 211 -1.56 -24.64 -4.49
CA LEU A 211 -1.71 -23.19 -4.45
C LEU A 211 -0.65 -22.53 -3.54
N SER A 212 -0.41 -23.09 -2.36
CA SER A 212 0.60 -22.57 -1.42
C SER A 212 2.01 -22.65 -2.01
N PHE A 213 2.35 -23.74 -2.66
CA PHE A 213 3.64 -23.92 -3.32
C PHE A 213 3.79 -23.01 -4.53
N TRP A 214 2.76 -22.92 -5.35
CA TRP A 214 2.74 -22.03 -6.51
C TRP A 214 2.95 -20.58 -6.14
N GLN A 215 2.24 -20.10 -5.11
CA GLN A 215 2.42 -18.74 -4.60
C GLN A 215 3.84 -18.53 -4.08
N THR A 216 4.38 -19.47 -3.33
CA THR A 216 5.75 -19.39 -2.82
C THR A 216 6.77 -19.33 -3.96
N MET A 217 6.65 -20.21 -4.95
CA MET A 217 7.53 -20.20 -6.13
C MET A 217 7.49 -18.89 -6.90
N LEU A 218 6.30 -18.26 -6.98
CA LEU A 218 6.13 -16.99 -7.69
C LEU A 218 6.71 -15.82 -6.88
N PHE A 219 6.35 -15.70 -5.59
CA PHE A 219 6.63 -14.50 -4.81
C PHE A 219 8.06 -14.45 -4.26
N VAL A 220 8.71 -15.56 -3.99
CA VAL A 220 10.10 -15.58 -3.47
C VAL A 220 11.10 -14.94 -4.44
N PRO A 221 11.18 -15.32 -5.73
CA PRO A 221 12.09 -14.67 -6.68
C PRO A 221 11.75 -13.19 -6.92
N LEU A 222 10.45 -12.87 -6.95
CA LEU A 222 10.00 -11.50 -7.12
C LEU A 222 10.39 -10.61 -5.94
N ALA A 223 10.27 -11.12 -4.72
CA ALA A 223 10.67 -10.40 -3.51
C ALA A 223 12.18 -10.11 -3.51
N VAL A 224 13.01 -11.10 -3.87
CA VAL A 224 14.48 -10.91 -4.00
C VAL A 224 14.78 -9.85 -5.06
N ARG A 225 14.09 -9.88 -6.20
CA ARG A 225 14.31 -8.90 -7.27
C ARG A 225 13.83 -7.50 -6.89
N SER A 226 12.68 -7.37 -6.20
CA SER A 226 12.21 -6.08 -5.68
C SER A 226 13.21 -5.50 -4.66
N ALA A 227 13.78 -6.35 -3.78
CA ALA A 227 14.81 -5.91 -2.84
C ALA A 227 16.06 -5.39 -3.55
N ALA A 228 16.53 -6.09 -4.59
CA ALA A 228 17.65 -5.66 -5.40
C ALA A 228 17.36 -4.33 -6.14
N ARG A 229 16.13 -4.12 -6.62
CA ARG A 229 15.71 -2.86 -7.25
C ARG A 229 15.72 -1.71 -6.24
N GLU A 230 15.15 -1.92 -5.05
CA GLU A 230 15.12 -0.89 -4.00
C GLU A 230 16.54 -0.42 -3.62
N ALA A 231 17.50 -1.35 -3.54
CA ALA A 231 18.89 -1.03 -3.25
C ALA A 231 19.58 -0.18 -4.35
N LEU A 232 19.06 -0.21 -5.58
CA LEU A 232 19.59 0.55 -6.72
C LEU A 232 18.94 1.92 -6.91
N LEU A 233 17.87 2.23 -6.18
CA LEU A 233 17.23 3.54 -6.24
C LEU A 233 18.24 4.64 -5.87
N LYS A 234 18.21 5.75 -6.61
CA LYS A 234 19.07 6.91 -6.35
C LYS A 234 18.40 7.87 -5.39
N GLU A 235 19.20 8.59 -4.63
CA GLU A 235 18.71 9.75 -3.89
C GLU A 235 18.18 10.79 -4.88
N PRO A 236 17.07 11.50 -4.56
CA PRO A 236 16.60 12.58 -5.39
C PRO A 236 17.58 13.76 -5.35
N ASP A 237 17.78 14.43 -6.49
CA ASP A 237 18.63 15.62 -6.58
C ASP A 237 18.10 16.77 -5.68
N VAL A 238 16.78 16.88 -5.57
CA VAL A 238 16.08 17.81 -4.68
C VAL A 238 15.01 17.02 -3.91
N TYR A 239 15.04 17.14 -2.59
CA TYR A 239 14.03 16.52 -1.74
C TYR A 239 12.71 17.29 -1.84
N PRO A 240 11.59 16.65 -2.29
CA PRO A 240 10.30 17.32 -2.34
C PRO A 240 9.78 17.60 -0.94
N ARG A 241 9.01 18.69 -0.78
CA ARG A 241 8.34 18.98 0.49
C ARG A 241 7.38 17.86 0.90
N ILE A 242 7.50 17.39 2.14
CA ILE A 242 6.65 16.35 2.73
C ILE A 242 5.75 16.94 3.79
N SER A 243 4.44 16.65 3.70
CA SER A 243 3.48 16.90 4.78
C SER A 243 3.11 15.58 5.45
N VAL A 244 3.35 15.47 6.76
CA VAL A 244 2.96 14.29 7.54
C VAL A 244 1.64 14.57 8.24
N ILE A 245 0.62 13.73 8.04
CA ILE A 245 -0.68 13.83 8.71
C ILE A 245 -0.77 12.74 9.77
N VAL A 246 -1.09 13.15 11.00
CA VAL A 246 -1.32 12.26 12.15
C VAL A 246 -2.76 12.42 12.61
N PRO A 247 -3.68 11.53 12.21
CA PRO A 247 -5.04 11.51 12.76
C PRO A 247 -5.02 10.90 14.16
N ALA A 248 -5.59 11.60 15.15
CA ALA A 248 -5.61 11.17 16.55
C ALA A 248 -7.02 11.20 17.14
N TYR A 249 -7.38 10.17 17.90
CA TYR A 249 -8.63 10.08 18.67
C TYR A 249 -8.44 9.22 19.91
N ASN A 250 -8.41 9.83 21.10
CA ASN A 250 -8.18 9.19 22.38
C ASN A 250 -6.86 8.39 22.43
N GLU A 251 -5.75 9.05 22.10
CA GLU A 251 -4.41 8.47 22.04
C GLU A 251 -3.42 9.17 23.00
N GLU A 252 -3.90 9.69 24.15
CA GLU A 252 -3.11 10.42 25.17
C GLU A 252 -1.83 9.71 25.60
N ARG A 253 -1.85 8.35 25.59
CA ARG A 253 -0.73 7.53 26.05
C ARG A 253 0.44 7.44 25.07
N VAL A 254 0.20 7.76 23.80
CA VAL A 254 1.14 7.45 22.72
C VAL A 254 1.44 8.62 21.78
N ILE A 255 0.54 9.61 21.67
CA ILE A 255 0.66 10.71 20.71
C ILE A 255 1.96 11.52 20.87
N ARG A 256 2.44 11.73 22.11
CA ARG A 256 3.68 12.44 22.40
C ARG A 256 4.86 11.81 21.66
N GLY A 257 5.09 10.52 21.87
CA GLY A 257 6.21 9.80 21.24
C GLY A 257 6.11 9.78 19.72
N THR A 258 4.90 9.73 19.16
CA THR A 258 4.69 9.83 17.71
C THR A 258 5.14 11.19 17.18
N ILE A 259 4.71 12.31 17.80
CA ILE A 259 5.12 13.67 17.41
C ILE A 259 6.64 13.83 17.56
N GLU A 260 7.23 13.43 18.68
CA GLU A 260 8.67 13.50 18.92
C GLU A 260 9.45 12.73 17.86
N SER A 261 9.02 11.53 17.50
CA SER A 261 9.67 10.72 16.46
C SER A 261 9.63 11.39 15.08
N LEU A 262 8.51 12.04 14.76
CA LEU A 262 8.35 12.79 13.50
C LEU A 262 9.23 14.01 13.44
N LEU A 263 9.33 14.76 14.54
CA LEU A 263 10.22 15.92 14.64
C LEU A 263 11.69 15.52 14.53
N ALA A 264 12.07 14.36 15.07
CA ALA A 264 13.42 13.82 15.05
C ALA A 264 13.82 13.18 13.70
N THR A 265 12.93 13.05 12.71
CA THR A 265 13.31 12.50 11.40
C THR A 265 14.29 13.39 10.65
N ASP A 266 15.28 12.76 10.03
CA ASP A 266 16.23 13.41 9.13
C ASP A 266 15.60 13.65 7.76
N TYR A 267 14.93 14.82 7.61
CA TYR A 267 14.36 15.25 6.34
C TYR A 267 14.38 16.79 6.24
N PRO A 268 14.88 17.37 5.13
CA PRO A 268 15.18 18.80 5.06
C PRO A 268 13.94 19.69 5.09
N ASP A 269 12.88 19.33 4.38
CA ASP A 269 11.65 20.15 4.25
C ASP A 269 10.41 19.33 4.54
N LYS A 270 10.02 19.32 5.82
CA LYS A 270 8.83 18.62 6.31
C LYS A 270 7.94 19.51 7.15
N GLU A 271 6.65 19.28 7.08
CA GLU A 271 5.66 19.78 8.04
C GLU A 271 4.88 18.62 8.66
N VAL A 272 4.45 18.79 9.88
CA VAL A 272 3.63 17.82 10.62
C VAL A 272 2.29 18.45 10.95
N VAL A 273 1.22 17.76 10.58
CA VAL A 273 -0.19 18.17 10.80
C VAL A 273 -0.84 17.12 11.68
N VAL A 274 -1.07 17.44 12.94
CA VAL A 274 -1.82 16.58 13.87
C VAL A 274 -3.28 16.98 13.81
N VAL A 275 -4.16 16.00 13.55
CA VAL A 275 -5.61 16.22 13.49
C VAL A 275 -6.28 15.47 14.61
N ASP A 276 -6.67 16.18 15.65
CA ASP A 276 -7.49 15.64 16.73
C ASP A 276 -8.95 15.55 16.30
N ASP A 277 -9.47 14.34 16.24
CA ASP A 277 -10.83 14.01 15.77
C ASP A 277 -11.83 14.01 16.93
N GLY A 278 -11.79 15.03 17.79
CA GLY A 278 -12.72 15.22 18.91
C GLY A 278 -12.42 14.29 20.08
N SER A 279 -11.15 14.15 20.48
CA SER A 279 -10.74 13.35 21.62
C SER A 279 -11.40 13.82 22.93
N LYS A 280 -11.65 12.87 23.82
CA LYS A 280 -12.24 13.10 25.15
C LYS A 280 -11.24 12.96 26.29
N ASP A 281 -10.02 12.53 25.98
CA ASP A 281 -8.87 12.40 26.87
C ASP A 281 -7.89 13.58 26.65
N LYS A 282 -6.68 13.47 27.16
CA LYS A 282 -5.64 14.52 27.05
C LYS A 282 -4.92 14.58 25.71
N THR A 283 -5.40 13.90 24.66
CA THR A 283 -4.73 13.85 23.35
C THR A 283 -4.52 15.25 22.76
N LEU A 284 -5.57 16.09 22.75
CA LEU A 284 -5.47 17.46 22.24
C LEU A 284 -4.52 18.31 23.09
N GLU A 285 -4.61 18.24 24.41
CA GLU A 285 -3.74 18.98 25.34
C GLU A 285 -2.26 18.66 25.07
N ILE A 286 -1.93 17.37 24.96
CA ILE A 286 -0.56 16.91 24.66
C ILE A 286 -0.10 17.38 23.28
N ALA A 287 -0.95 17.31 22.25
CA ALA A 287 -0.59 17.79 20.92
C ALA A 287 -0.33 19.30 20.91
N MET A 288 -1.10 20.07 21.68
CA MET A 288 -0.94 21.54 21.77
C MET A 288 0.37 21.97 22.45
N GLU A 289 1.04 21.12 23.22
CA GLU A 289 2.38 21.39 23.74
C GLU A 289 3.42 21.56 22.60
N PHE A 290 3.15 21.00 21.43
CA PHE A 290 4.02 21.07 20.25
C PHE A 290 3.58 22.10 19.21
N LYS A 291 2.60 22.98 19.49
CA LYS A 291 1.97 23.91 18.55
C LYS A 291 2.95 24.81 17.80
N ASP A 292 4.12 25.11 18.37
CA ASP A 292 5.16 25.94 17.75
C ASP A 292 5.99 25.16 16.70
N LYS A 293 5.91 23.83 16.69
CA LYS A 293 6.67 22.93 15.81
C LYS A 293 5.79 22.12 14.87
N VAL A 294 4.52 21.91 15.24
CA VAL A 294 3.55 21.15 14.45
C VAL A 294 2.23 21.91 14.33
N LYS A 295 1.54 21.72 13.25
CA LYS A 295 0.21 22.27 13.03
C LYS A 295 -0.82 21.38 13.72
N VAL A 296 -1.54 21.87 14.72
CA VAL A 296 -2.57 21.12 15.45
C VAL A 296 -3.94 21.62 15.00
N ILE A 297 -4.80 20.67 14.59
CA ILE A 297 -6.16 20.93 14.12
C ILE A 297 -7.11 20.12 15.00
N HIS A 298 -8.06 20.79 15.64
CA HIS A 298 -9.14 20.13 16.38
C HIS A 298 -10.45 20.18 15.58
N LYS A 299 -11.21 19.08 15.58
CA LYS A 299 -12.52 18.99 14.92
C LYS A 299 -13.45 18.05 15.71
N GLU A 300 -14.76 18.18 15.49
CA GLU A 300 -15.73 17.20 15.96
C GLU A 300 -15.45 15.81 15.36
N ASN A 301 -15.72 14.76 16.16
CA ASN A 301 -15.47 13.39 15.75
C ASN A 301 -16.25 13.03 14.48
N GLY A 302 -15.52 12.63 13.45
CA GLY A 302 -16.06 12.20 12.16
C GLY A 302 -15.39 10.92 11.63
N GLY A 303 -14.53 10.32 12.43
CA GLY A 303 -13.77 9.13 12.09
C GLY A 303 -12.47 9.42 11.32
N LYS A 304 -11.56 8.44 11.29
CA LYS A 304 -10.20 8.57 10.74
C LYS A 304 -10.16 9.15 9.32
N ALA A 305 -11.01 8.67 8.41
CA ALA A 305 -11.09 9.22 7.04
C ALA A 305 -11.46 10.71 7.01
N SER A 306 -12.33 11.15 7.95
CA SER A 306 -12.67 12.58 8.10
C SER A 306 -11.49 13.40 8.59
N ALA A 307 -10.75 12.89 9.58
CA ALA A 307 -9.55 13.54 10.10
C ALA A 307 -8.46 13.65 9.02
N LEU A 308 -8.23 12.58 8.25
CA LEU A 308 -7.27 12.58 7.13
C LEU A 308 -7.65 13.60 6.06
N ASN A 309 -8.92 13.66 5.64
CA ASN A 309 -9.39 14.62 4.66
C ASN A 309 -9.31 16.06 5.17
N GLN A 310 -9.54 16.28 6.48
CA GLN A 310 -9.33 17.59 7.09
C GLN A 310 -7.85 17.95 7.06
N GLY A 311 -6.96 17.03 7.47
CA GLY A 311 -5.51 17.24 7.42
C GLY A 311 -5.00 17.61 6.02
N LEU A 312 -5.50 16.95 4.97
CA LEU A 312 -5.14 17.25 3.58
C LEU A 312 -5.36 18.70 3.18
N LEU A 313 -6.37 19.37 3.74
CA LEU A 313 -6.65 20.78 3.45
C LEU A 313 -5.56 21.74 3.99
N TYR A 314 -4.84 21.30 5.01
CA TYR A 314 -3.81 22.11 5.68
C TYR A 314 -2.38 21.72 5.30
N THR A 315 -2.21 20.74 4.40
CA THR A 315 -0.91 20.33 3.89
C THR A 315 -0.48 21.16 2.70
N THR A 316 0.82 21.46 2.60
CA THR A 316 1.43 22.22 1.50
C THR A 316 2.42 21.39 0.69
N GLY A 317 2.83 20.23 1.19
CA GLY A 317 3.80 19.34 0.52
C GLY A 317 3.24 18.61 -0.70
N ASP A 318 4.11 18.29 -1.63
CA ASP A 318 3.79 17.49 -2.83
C ASP A 318 3.53 16.03 -2.49
N ILE A 319 4.15 15.55 -1.41
CA ILE A 319 3.99 14.21 -0.86
C ILE A 319 3.30 14.33 0.50
N VAL A 320 2.21 13.58 0.66
CA VAL A 320 1.51 13.43 1.94
C VAL A 320 1.85 12.07 2.53
N VAL A 321 2.38 12.06 3.74
CA VAL A 321 2.67 10.85 4.52
C VAL A 321 1.66 10.71 5.63
N ILE A 322 1.04 9.55 5.73
CA ILE A 322 0.10 9.22 6.80
C ILE A 322 0.82 8.41 7.86
N VAL A 323 0.68 8.80 9.11
CA VAL A 323 1.26 8.09 10.27
C VAL A 323 0.20 7.98 11.36
N ASP A 324 -0.09 6.76 11.80
CA ASP A 324 -1.03 6.53 12.91
C ASP A 324 -0.50 7.12 14.23
N ALA A 325 -1.38 7.59 15.09
CA ALA A 325 -1.03 8.28 16.33
C ALA A 325 -0.27 7.42 17.36
N ASP A 326 -0.19 6.09 17.15
CA ASP A 326 0.54 5.13 17.98
C ASP A 326 1.86 4.65 17.38
N THR A 327 2.31 5.29 16.29
CA THR A 327 3.41 4.82 15.47
C THR A 327 4.65 5.70 15.64
N ILE A 328 5.79 5.05 15.87
CA ILE A 328 7.12 5.67 15.87
C ILE A 328 7.77 5.43 14.51
N ILE A 329 8.21 6.46 13.81
CA ILE A 329 8.89 6.28 12.52
C ILE A 329 10.42 6.26 12.66
N GLY A 330 11.07 5.52 11.78
CA GLY A 330 12.54 5.48 11.73
C GLY A 330 13.13 6.80 11.28
N HIS A 331 14.31 7.14 11.78
CA HIS A 331 14.98 8.44 11.56
C HIS A 331 15.10 8.83 10.07
N SER A 332 15.45 7.88 9.19
CA SER A 332 15.61 8.10 7.74
C SER A 332 14.40 7.73 6.89
N SER A 333 13.26 7.38 7.51
CA SER A 333 12.10 6.81 6.79
C SER A 333 11.53 7.75 5.74
N LEU A 334 11.46 9.06 6.00
CA LEU A 334 10.98 10.04 5.03
C LEU A 334 11.90 10.15 3.82
N LYS A 335 13.24 10.05 4.00
CA LYS A 335 14.20 10.02 2.90
C LYS A 335 13.98 8.80 2.00
N HIS A 336 13.77 7.62 2.58
CA HIS A 336 13.50 6.39 1.83
C HIS A 336 12.16 6.47 1.08
N ILE A 337 11.13 7.11 1.65
CA ILE A 337 9.88 7.40 0.95
C ILE A 337 10.14 8.31 -0.25
N ALA A 338 10.82 9.43 -0.06
CA ALA A 338 11.14 10.37 -1.14
C ALA A 338 11.94 9.72 -2.26
N LYS A 339 12.93 8.90 -1.91
CA LYS A 339 13.74 8.11 -2.84
C LYS A 339 12.88 7.17 -3.71
N THR A 340 11.94 6.46 -3.10
CA THR A 340 11.01 5.57 -3.82
C THR A 340 10.01 6.36 -4.67
N MET A 341 9.58 7.54 -4.20
CA MET A 341 8.74 8.48 -4.95
C MET A 341 9.48 9.19 -6.09
N GLY A 342 10.81 9.12 -6.18
CA GLY A 342 11.59 9.71 -7.27
C GLY A 342 11.21 9.17 -8.65
N GLU A 343 10.66 7.97 -8.75
CA GLU A 343 10.07 7.46 -10.00
C GLU A 343 8.74 8.19 -10.28
N GLU A 344 8.63 8.88 -11.43
CA GLU A 344 7.51 9.78 -11.78
C GLU A 344 6.15 9.08 -11.77
N ASN A 345 6.10 7.82 -12.16
CA ASN A 345 4.89 7.00 -12.22
C ASN A 345 4.46 6.42 -10.87
N VAL A 346 5.28 6.53 -9.81
CA VAL A 346 4.93 6.10 -8.45
C VAL A 346 4.06 7.16 -7.80
N ALA A 347 2.79 6.84 -7.54
CA ALA A 347 1.84 7.73 -6.89
C ALA A 347 1.66 7.45 -5.40
N ALA A 348 2.02 6.25 -4.94
CA ALA A 348 1.96 5.93 -3.52
C ALA A 348 3.07 4.94 -3.12
N VAL A 349 3.51 5.03 -1.86
CA VAL A 349 4.56 4.17 -1.28
C VAL A 349 4.06 3.58 0.03
N ALA A 350 4.13 2.24 0.13
CA ALA A 350 3.86 1.50 1.35
C ALA A 350 5.15 1.33 2.16
N GLY A 351 5.23 1.89 3.35
CA GLY A 351 6.34 1.73 4.27
C GLY A 351 6.37 0.35 4.96
N ASN A 352 7.47 0.06 5.62
CA ASN A 352 7.71 -1.17 6.36
C ASN A 352 7.25 -1.02 7.81
N VAL A 353 6.10 -1.60 8.13
CA VAL A 353 5.50 -1.51 9.47
C VAL A 353 5.94 -2.70 10.31
N LYS A 354 6.61 -2.43 11.42
CA LYS A 354 7.12 -3.41 12.40
C LYS A 354 6.37 -3.34 13.72
N ILE A 355 6.23 -4.48 14.38
CA ILE A 355 5.64 -4.55 15.73
C ILE A 355 6.73 -4.31 16.76
N ARG A 356 6.53 -3.33 17.65
CA ARG A 356 7.49 -2.99 18.71
C ARG A 356 7.24 -3.72 20.04
N ASN A 357 5.98 -3.97 20.41
CA ASN A 357 5.59 -4.58 21.67
C ASN A 357 5.56 -6.13 21.58
N LYS A 358 6.71 -6.74 21.33
CA LYS A 358 6.86 -8.21 21.28
C LYS A 358 6.94 -8.78 22.71
N THR A 359 5.81 -8.90 23.40
CA THR A 359 5.75 -9.25 24.85
C THR A 359 5.23 -10.65 25.12
N ASN A 360 4.41 -11.21 24.23
CA ASN A 360 3.81 -12.54 24.36
C ASN A 360 3.75 -13.26 23.02
N TRP A 361 3.38 -14.56 23.03
CA TRP A 361 3.33 -15.39 21.81
C TRP A 361 2.48 -14.76 20.70
N LEU A 362 1.36 -14.14 21.05
CA LEU A 362 0.44 -13.52 20.09
C LEU A 362 1.09 -12.32 19.39
N THR A 363 1.81 -11.47 20.10
CA THR A 363 2.52 -10.31 19.52
C THR A 363 3.76 -10.72 18.72
N TRP A 364 4.45 -11.80 19.12
CA TRP A 364 5.54 -12.38 18.33
C TRP A 364 5.03 -12.99 17.01
N CYS A 365 3.91 -13.72 17.05
CA CYS A 365 3.29 -14.24 15.83
C CYS A 365 2.86 -13.11 14.89
N GLN A 366 2.24 -12.04 15.42
CA GLN A 366 1.88 -10.86 14.63
C GLN A 366 3.12 -10.18 14.03
N ALA A 367 4.22 -10.08 14.78
CA ALA A 367 5.47 -9.50 14.27
C ALA A 367 6.00 -10.30 13.07
N LEU A 368 6.01 -11.62 13.17
CA LEU A 368 6.47 -12.50 12.08
C LEU A 368 5.49 -12.51 10.89
N GLU A 369 4.18 -12.44 11.14
CA GLU A 369 3.15 -12.30 10.11
C GLU A 369 3.37 -11.01 9.29
N TYR A 370 3.54 -9.85 9.97
CA TYR A 370 3.82 -8.58 9.32
C TYR A 370 5.10 -8.64 8.50
N LEU A 371 6.17 -9.14 9.10
CA LEU A 371 7.46 -9.28 8.44
C LEU A 371 7.38 -10.14 7.17
N SER A 372 6.79 -11.33 7.26
CA SER A 372 6.64 -12.24 6.12
C SER A 372 5.73 -11.65 5.05
N GLY A 373 4.62 -11.03 5.44
CA GLY A 373 3.69 -10.37 4.54
C GLY A 373 4.35 -9.21 3.77
N ILE A 374 5.18 -8.42 4.44
CA ILE A 374 5.86 -7.28 3.84
C ILE A 374 7.04 -7.74 2.96
N GLN A 375 7.91 -8.60 3.48
CA GLN A 375 9.16 -8.94 2.80
C GLN A 375 8.97 -9.96 1.66
N ILE A 376 7.90 -10.77 1.68
CA ILE A 376 7.63 -11.74 0.62
C ILE A 376 6.47 -11.29 -0.27
N MET A 377 5.25 -11.19 0.27
CA MET A 377 4.05 -10.94 -0.53
C MET A 377 4.00 -9.52 -1.09
N ARG A 378 4.21 -8.50 -0.26
CA ARG A 378 4.16 -7.10 -0.69
C ARG A 378 5.31 -6.77 -1.66
N ARG A 379 6.54 -7.26 -1.39
CA ARG A 379 7.67 -7.12 -2.34
C ARG A 379 7.39 -7.81 -3.66
N GLY A 380 6.74 -8.97 -3.64
CA GLY A 380 6.32 -9.64 -4.87
C GLY A 380 5.34 -8.80 -5.69
N LEU A 381 4.35 -8.18 -5.03
CA LEU A 381 3.41 -7.26 -5.68
C LEU A 381 4.07 -5.95 -6.10
N ASP A 382 5.08 -5.47 -5.38
CA ASP A 382 5.88 -4.29 -5.73
C ASP A 382 6.55 -4.45 -7.10
N TYR A 383 7.02 -5.65 -7.43
CA TYR A 383 7.59 -5.93 -8.74
C TYR A 383 6.64 -5.56 -9.90
N PHE A 384 5.34 -5.73 -9.70
CA PHE A 384 4.30 -5.31 -10.63
C PHE A 384 3.81 -3.88 -10.38
N GLY A 385 4.27 -3.22 -9.31
CA GLY A 385 3.82 -1.92 -8.79
C GLY A 385 2.33 -1.86 -8.52
N ALA A 386 1.80 -2.96 -8.05
CA ALA A 386 0.39 -3.18 -7.81
C ALA A 386 0.14 -3.64 -6.36
N ILE A 387 0.87 -3.03 -5.40
CA ILE A 387 0.60 -3.17 -3.97
C ILE A 387 -0.80 -2.66 -3.68
N THR A 388 -1.63 -3.49 -3.06
CA THR A 388 -3.04 -3.18 -2.84
C THR A 388 -3.31 -2.36 -1.59
N ILE A 389 -2.39 -2.33 -0.62
CA ILE A 389 -2.57 -1.63 0.65
C ILE A 389 -1.33 -0.78 0.96
N VAL A 390 -1.54 0.53 1.02
CA VAL A 390 -0.60 1.50 1.60
C VAL A 390 -1.04 1.75 3.04
N PRO A 391 -0.29 1.25 4.05
CA PRO A 391 -0.78 1.20 5.42
C PRO A 391 -0.89 2.58 6.07
N GLY A 392 -1.92 2.80 6.88
CA GLY A 392 -2.09 4.05 7.64
C GLY A 392 -0.95 4.33 8.64
N ALA A 393 -0.23 3.30 9.10
CA ALA A 393 0.88 3.46 10.03
C ALA A 393 2.14 4.08 9.39
N LEU A 394 2.37 3.87 8.10
CA LEU A 394 3.38 4.57 7.28
C LEU A 394 3.04 4.40 5.80
N GLY A 395 2.21 5.26 5.30
CA GLY A 395 1.82 5.31 3.91
C GLY A 395 2.06 6.68 3.30
N ALA A 396 2.55 6.75 2.08
CA ALA A 396 2.80 7.99 1.39
C ALA A 396 2.06 8.06 0.06
N PHE A 397 1.58 9.23 -0.30
CA PHE A 397 0.88 9.49 -1.55
C PHE A 397 1.38 10.79 -2.18
N ARG A 398 1.49 10.84 -3.50
CA ARG A 398 1.51 12.14 -4.19
C ARG A 398 0.18 12.84 -3.93
N LYS A 399 0.21 14.00 -3.28
CA LYS A 399 -0.99 14.74 -2.86
C LYS A 399 -1.97 14.91 -4.02
N LYS A 400 -1.49 15.43 -5.15
CA LYS A 400 -2.29 15.64 -6.36
C LYS A 400 -2.97 14.35 -6.84
N LYS A 401 -2.25 13.19 -6.81
CA LYS A 401 -2.82 11.92 -7.25
C LYS A 401 -3.86 11.34 -6.29
N LEU A 402 -3.69 11.55 -5.00
CA LEU A 402 -4.69 11.20 -3.98
C LEU A 402 -5.95 12.06 -4.12
N GLU A 403 -5.79 13.37 -4.37
CA GLU A 403 -6.91 14.30 -4.60
C GLU A 403 -7.67 13.96 -5.90
N GLU A 404 -6.96 13.70 -7.00
CA GLU A 404 -7.55 13.25 -8.28
C GLU A 404 -8.32 11.92 -8.13
N ALA A 405 -7.83 11.02 -7.28
CA ALA A 405 -8.49 9.76 -6.97
C ALA A 405 -9.71 9.89 -6.04
N GLY A 406 -9.96 11.08 -5.45
CA GLY A 406 -11.14 11.36 -4.63
C GLY A 406 -10.92 11.18 -3.12
N THR A 407 -9.68 11.31 -2.63
CA THR A 407 -9.32 11.32 -1.20
C THR A 407 -9.83 10.09 -0.40
N TYR A 408 -10.05 10.21 0.90
CA TYR A 408 -10.48 9.10 1.77
C TYR A 408 -12.01 9.04 1.88
N HIS A 409 -12.61 7.85 1.71
CA HIS A 409 -14.04 7.65 1.92
C HIS A 409 -14.35 7.31 3.38
N LYS A 410 -15.44 7.90 3.90
CA LYS A 410 -15.91 7.66 5.26
C LYS A 410 -16.69 6.35 5.42
N ASP A 411 -17.14 5.77 4.31
CA ASP A 411 -18.07 4.62 4.28
C ASP A 411 -17.34 3.27 4.32
N THR A 412 -16.05 3.24 4.66
CA THR A 412 -15.27 2.01 4.78
C THR A 412 -14.58 1.93 6.13
N LEU A 413 -14.38 0.72 6.62
CA LEU A 413 -13.64 0.45 7.85
C LEU A 413 -12.11 0.44 7.65
N VAL A 414 -11.64 0.50 6.39
CA VAL A 414 -10.24 0.46 5.96
C VAL A 414 -10.03 1.48 4.85
N GLU A 415 -9.92 2.74 5.25
CA GLU A 415 -9.80 3.90 4.37
C GLU A 415 -8.52 3.88 3.54
N ASP A 416 -7.46 3.28 4.08
CA ASP A 416 -6.15 3.13 3.47
C ASP A 416 -6.17 2.16 2.27
N PHE A 417 -6.85 1.03 2.41
CA PHE A 417 -7.05 0.09 1.30
C PHE A 417 -7.91 0.71 0.18
N ASP A 418 -9.03 1.37 0.51
CA ASP A 418 -9.89 2.03 -0.49
C ASP A 418 -9.14 3.14 -1.25
N ALA A 419 -8.38 3.98 -0.54
CA ALA A 419 -7.56 5.02 -1.17
C ALA A 419 -6.49 4.43 -2.09
N THR A 420 -5.82 3.36 -1.67
CA THR A 420 -4.83 2.64 -2.49
C THR A 420 -5.46 2.09 -3.77
N MET A 421 -6.63 1.45 -3.66
CA MET A 421 -7.36 0.91 -4.81
C MET A 421 -7.74 2.01 -5.80
N LYS A 422 -8.19 3.17 -5.33
CA LYS A 422 -8.52 4.31 -6.18
C LYS A 422 -7.31 4.86 -6.93
N VAL A 423 -6.15 4.95 -6.27
CA VAL A 423 -4.90 5.35 -6.91
C VAL A 423 -4.45 4.34 -7.96
N LEU A 424 -4.51 3.03 -7.67
CA LEU A 424 -4.20 1.98 -8.64
C LEU A 424 -5.15 2.01 -9.86
N ARG A 425 -6.43 2.32 -9.65
CA ARG A 425 -7.43 2.46 -10.73
C ARG A 425 -7.11 3.60 -11.69
N SER A 426 -6.41 4.64 -11.25
CA SER A 426 -5.95 5.73 -12.13
C SER A 426 -4.74 5.35 -13.00
N GLY A 427 -4.20 4.14 -12.86
CA GLY A 427 -3.08 3.62 -13.64
C GLY A 427 -1.72 3.94 -13.09
N MET A 428 -1.66 4.57 -11.96
CA MET A 428 -0.42 4.88 -11.28
C MET A 428 0.14 3.66 -10.54
N VAL A 429 1.42 3.71 -10.24
CA VAL A 429 2.14 2.69 -9.49
C VAL A 429 1.96 2.89 -8.00
N VAL A 430 1.76 1.79 -7.28
CA VAL A 430 1.96 1.72 -5.84
C VAL A 430 3.17 0.83 -5.56
N SER A 431 4.22 1.43 -5.01
CA SER A 431 5.49 0.76 -4.71
C SER A 431 5.67 0.56 -3.20
N GLY A 432 6.66 -0.26 -2.81
CA GLY A 432 7.04 -0.48 -1.42
C GLY A 432 8.42 0.07 -1.12
N SER A 433 8.62 0.57 0.10
CA SER A 433 9.95 0.84 0.64
C SER A 433 10.12 0.08 1.96
N SER A 434 11.00 -0.91 1.96
CA SER A 434 11.31 -1.68 3.17
C SER A 434 12.33 -0.97 4.06
N ALA A 435 13.07 -0.03 3.52
CA ALA A 435 13.98 0.82 4.27
C ALA A 435 13.23 1.95 5.03
N ALA A 436 12.04 2.34 4.57
CA ALA A 436 11.16 3.26 5.29
C ALA A 436 10.44 2.52 6.41
N THR A 437 10.97 2.55 7.63
CA THR A 437 10.47 1.78 8.77
C THR A 437 9.53 2.58 9.66
N ALA A 438 8.51 1.90 10.20
CA ALA A 438 7.63 2.40 11.24
C ALA A 438 7.38 1.31 12.28
N TYR A 439 7.25 1.69 13.54
CA TYR A 439 7.08 0.79 14.67
C TYR A 439 5.74 1.06 15.35
N THR A 440 4.77 0.16 15.18
CA THR A 440 3.43 0.26 15.76
C THR A 440 3.21 -0.74 16.88
N GLN A 441 2.08 -0.64 17.58
CA GLN A 441 1.69 -1.58 18.61
C GLN A 441 0.72 -2.64 18.09
N ALA A 442 1.02 -3.91 18.37
CA ALA A 442 0.10 -5.02 18.12
C ALA A 442 -0.81 -5.27 19.35
N PRO A 443 -2.05 -5.70 19.15
CA PRO A 443 -2.92 -6.19 20.20
C PRO A 443 -2.26 -7.30 21.03
N GLN A 444 -2.31 -7.16 22.37
CA GLN A 444 -1.71 -8.13 23.30
C GLN A 444 -2.69 -9.18 23.78
N THR A 445 -3.99 -8.89 23.68
CA THR A 445 -5.07 -9.81 24.11
C THR A 445 -5.79 -10.40 22.89
N LEU A 446 -6.31 -11.62 23.04
CA LEU A 446 -7.12 -12.24 21.99
C LEU A 446 -8.38 -11.43 21.66
N ARG A 447 -8.95 -10.73 22.63
CA ARG A 447 -10.13 -9.89 22.45
C ARG A 447 -9.83 -8.70 21.55
N ASP A 448 -8.74 -7.97 21.81
CA ASP A 448 -8.34 -6.81 21.01
C ASP A 448 -7.88 -7.24 19.62
N TYR A 449 -7.15 -8.36 19.54
CA TYR A 449 -6.77 -8.98 18.29
C TYR A 449 -8.01 -9.32 17.43
N TYR A 450 -9.00 -9.99 18.03
CA TYR A 450 -10.27 -10.28 17.36
C TYR A 450 -10.95 -9.02 16.82
N ASN A 451 -11.08 -7.98 17.66
CA ASN A 451 -11.74 -6.74 17.27
C ASN A 451 -11.01 -6.05 16.10
N GLN A 452 -9.67 -5.99 16.15
CA GLN A 452 -8.85 -5.41 15.10
C GLN A 452 -8.99 -6.20 13.78
N ARG A 453 -8.82 -7.53 13.82
CA ARG A 453 -8.90 -8.41 12.64
C ARG A 453 -10.31 -8.43 12.04
N LYS A 454 -11.34 -8.47 12.87
CA LYS A 454 -12.74 -8.36 12.42
C LYS A 454 -12.96 -7.07 11.62
N ARG A 455 -12.47 -5.93 12.12
CA ARG A 455 -12.56 -4.65 11.42
C ARG A 455 -11.86 -4.71 10.06
N TRP A 456 -10.65 -5.25 10.01
CA TRP A 456 -9.89 -5.36 8.76
C TRP A 456 -10.57 -6.29 7.75
N TYR A 457 -10.96 -7.48 8.14
CA TYR A 457 -11.56 -8.44 7.22
C TYR A 457 -12.90 -7.95 6.67
N ARG A 458 -13.73 -7.35 7.51
CA ARG A 458 -14.99 -6.75 7.04
C ARG A 458 -14.76 -5.56 6.11
N GLY A 459 -13.85 -4.66 6.49
CA GLY A 459 -13.49 -3.52 5.66
C GLY A 459 -12.90 -3.92 4.32
N ASN A 460 -12.02 -4.92 4.31
CA ASN A 460 -11.45 -5.46 3.08
C ASN A 460 -12.54 -6.01 2.15
N LEU A 461 -13.54 -6.72 2.68
CA LEU A 461 -14.66 -7.22 1.89
C LEU A 461 -15.51 -6.08 1.31
N GLN A 462 -15.75 -5.02 2.09
CA GLN A 462 -16.45 -3.82 1.62
C GLN A 462 -15.71 -3.17 0.44
N VAL A 463 -14.39 -3.03 0.54
CA VAL A 463 -13.55 -2.46 -0.52
C VAL A 463 -13.55 -3.36 -1.76
N LEU A 464 -13.39 -4.68 -1.61
CA LEU A 464 -13.48 -5.62 -2.73
C LEU A 464 -14.83 -5.50 -3.45
N ARG A 465 -15.94 -5.46 -2.71
CA ARG A 465 -17.28 -5.28 -3.33
C ARG A 465 -17.41 -3.95 -4.06
N ARG A 466 -16.91 -2.86 -3.47
CA ARG A 466 -16.95 -1.51 -4.06
C ARG A 466 -16.19 -1.44 -5.38
N HIS A 467 -15.10 -2.18 -5.51
CA HIS A 467 -14.22 -2.19 -6.67
C HIS A 467 -14.35 -3.48 -7.51
N SER A 468 -15.47 -4.21 -7.41
CA SER A 468 -15.66 -5.51 -8.09
C SER A 468 -15.63 -5.43 -9.62
N ASP A 469 -15.91 -4.26 -10.19
CA ASP A 469 -15.78 -3.98 -11.62
C ASP A 469 -14.35 -4.15 -12.17
N ILE A 470 -13.34 -4.17 -11.30
CA ILE A 470 -11.94 -4.41 -11.67
C ILE A 470 -11.80 -5.81 -12.29
N LEU A 471 -12.50 -6.81 -11.75
CA LEU A 471 -12.32 -8.21 -12.12
C LEU A 471 -12.52 -8.46 -13.63
N LEU A 472 -13.48 -7.75 -14.22
CA LEU A 472 -13.87 -7.92 -15.62
C LEU A 472 -13.29 -6.85 -16.57
N ASN A 473 -12.45 -5.94 -16.06
CA ASN A 473 -12.01 -4.79 -16.83
C ASN A 473 -10.48 -4.79 -17.07
N PRO A 474 -10.02 -5.22 -18.28
CA PRO A 474 -8.60 -5.35 -18.61
C PRO A 474 -7.81 -4.02 -18.55
N ARG A 475 -8.49 -2.88 -18.57
CA ARG A 475 -7.84 -1.55 -18.49
C ARG A 475 -7.01 -1.36 -17.22
N PHE A 476 -7.31 -2.09 -16.14
CA PHE A 476 -6.62 -1.96 -14.87
C PHE A 476 -5.30 -2.75 -14.77
N GLY A 477 -4.82 -3.33 -15.86
CA GLY A 477 -3.50 -3.97 -15.95
C GLY A 477 -3.26 -5.03 -14.88
N TYR A 478 -2.15 -4.93 -14.13
CA TYR A 478 -1.82 -5.90 -13.08
C TYR A 478 -2.74 -5.85 -11.86
N LEU A 479 -3.42 -4.74 -11.62
CA LEU A 479 -4.46 -4.70 -10.61
C LEU A 479 -5.58 -5.70 -10.93
N GLN A 480 -6.06 -5.71 -12.17
CA GLN A 480 -7.09 -6.66 -12.63
C GLN A 480 -6.52 -8.09 -12.77
N LYS A 481 -5.31 -8.22 -13.32
CA LYS A 481 -4.76 -9.52 -13.70
C LYS A 481 -4.18 -10.31 -12.54
N LEU A 482 -3.71 -9.64 -11.49
CA LEU A 482 -2.99 -10.28 -10.39
C LEU A 482 -3.52 -9.85 -9.02
N SER A 483 -3.39 -8.56 -8.68
CA SER A 483 -3.52 -8.12 -7.30
C SER A 483 -4.94 -8.26 -6.76
N TYR A 484 -5.95 -7.86 -7.53
CA TYR A 484 -7.35 -7.96 -7.11
C TYR A 484 -7.82 -9.43 -7.00
N PRO A 485 -7.63 -10.31 -8.01
CA PRO A 485 -7.98 -11.73 -7.89
C PRO A 485 -7.23 -12.43 -6.75
N LEU A 486 -5.94 -12.13 -6.56
CA LEU A 486 -5.15 -12.69 -5.47
C LEU A 486 -5.71 -12.27 -4.10
N MET A 487 -6.08 -11.00 -3.94
CA MET A 487 -6.71 -10.51 -2.72
C MET A 487 -8.05 -11.20 -2.46
N ALA A 488 -8.90 -11.34 -3.48
CA ALA A 488 -10.18 -12.04 -3.37
C ALA A 488 -9.97 -13.51 -2.99
N LEU A 489 -9.00 -14.19 -3.60
CA LEU A 489 -8.63 -15.57 -3.29
C LEU A 489 -8.20 -15.73 -1.82
N HIS A 490 -7.28 -14.89 -1.35
CA HIS A 490 -6.81 -14.90 0.03
C HIS A 490 -7.92 -14.58 1.04
N MET A 491 -8.90 -13.80 0.63
CA MET A 491 -9.95 -13.36 1.53
C MET A 491 -11.14 -14.35 1.61
N LEU A 492 -11.50 -14.95 0.49
CA LEU A 492 -12.73 -15.75 0.39
C LEU A 492 -12.45 -17.25 0.35
N VAL A 493 -11.40 -17.67 -0.36
CA VAL A 493 -11.18 -19.09 -0.68
C VAL A 493 -10.18 -19.74 0.26
N ILE A 494 -9.03 -19.11 0.48
CA ILE A 494 -7.94 -19.69 1.29
C ILE A 494 -8.37 -20.02 2.74
N PRO A 495 -9.14 -19.18 3.47
CA PRO A 495 -9.56 -19.53 4.83
C PRO A 495 -10.45 -20.77 4.88
N VAL A 496 -11.37 -20.91 3.92
CA VAL A 496 -12.24 -22.09 3.83
C VAL A 496 -11.43 -23.33 3.51
N ALA A 497 -10.55 -23.25 2.50
CA ALA A 497 -9.67 -24.35 2.12
C ALA A 497 -8.73 -24.76 3.28
N SER A 498 -8.24 -23.80 4.05
CA SER A 498 -7.42 -24.06 5.24
C SER A 498 -8.18 -24.85 6.32
N ILE A 499 -9.42 -24.50 6.61
CA ILE A 499 -10.24 -25.24 7.58
C ILE A 499 -10.54 -26.64 7.09
N MET A 500 -10.86 -26.81 5.80
CA MET A 500 -11.08 -28.13 5.21
C MET A 500 -9.82 -28.99 5.23
N LEU A 501 -8.65 -28.37 4.98
CA LEU A 501 -7.36 -29.04 5.12
C LEU A 501 -7.16 -29.58 6.55
N TRP A 502 -7.44 -28.78 7.56
CA TRP A 502 -7.29 -29.20 8.94
C TRP A 502 -8.31 -30.27 9.36
N ALA A 503 -9.54 -30.21 8.84
CA ALA A 503 -10.53 -31.28 9.01
C ALA A 503 -10.03 -32.59 8.39
N PHE A 504 -9.39 -32.54 7.21
CA PHE A 504 -8.78 -33.68 6.57
C PHE A 504 -7.59 -34.24 7.38
N VAL A 505 -6.72 -33.37 7.90
CA VAL A 505 -5.62 -33.79 8.78
C VAL A 505 -6.16 -34.49 10.04
N ALA A 506 -7.21 -33.94 10.66
CA ALA A 506 -7.85 -34.56 11.82
C ALA A 506 -8.45 -35.94 11.47
N TYR A 507 -9.08 -36.07 10.31
CA TYR A 507 -9.57 -37.35 9.82
C TYR A 507 -8.45 -38.39 9.64
N GLN A 508 -7.29 -37.98 9.05
CA GLN A 508 -6.13 -38.86 8.90
C GLN A 508 -5.57 -39.34 10.26
N VAL A 509 -5.61 -38.51 11.28
CA VAL A 509 -5.25 -38.89 12.67
C VAL A 509 -6.21 -39.93 13.19
N LEU A 510 -7.53 -39.75 13.00
CA LEU A 510 -8.56 -40.69 13.48
C LEU A 510 -8.46 -42.07 12.86
N ILE A 511 -8.06 -42.16 11.58
CA ILE A 511 -7.86 -43.47 10.88
C ILE A 511 -6.45 -44.06 11.09
N GLY A 512 -5.63 -43.43 11.96
CA GLY A 512 -4.29 -43.94 12.31
C GLY A 512 -3.20 -43.69 11.28
N ASN A 513 -3.43 -42.81 10.29
CA ASN A 513 -2.44 -42.49 9.26
C ASN A 513 -1.42 -41.43 9.74
N TYR A 514 -0.75 -41.69 10.85
CA TYR A 514 0.15 -40.74 11.50
C TYR A 514 1.38 -40.40 10.66
N GLN A 515 1.88 -41.32 9.84
CA GLN A 515 3.04 -41.07 8.97
C GLN A 515 2.72 -39.99 7.94
N PHE A 516 1.56 -40.04 7.31
CA PHE A 516 1.11 -39.02 6.37
C PHE A 516 0.96 -37.66 7.06
N VAL A 517 0.37 -37.62 8.26
CA VAL A 517 0.19 -36.39 9.04
C VAL A 517 1.54 -35.80 9.42
N ALA A 518 2.46 -36.59 9.98
CA ALA A 518 3.78 -36.14 10.38
C ALA A 518 4.60 -35.60 9.18
N PHE A 519 4.56 -36.30 8.05
CA PHE A 519 5.23 -35.86 6.82
C PHE A 519 4.67 -34.53 6.33
N THR A 520 3.34 -34.42 6.20
CA THR A 520 2.68 -33.23 5.67
C THR A 520 2.92 -32.01 6.55
N LEU A 521 2.70 -32.13 7.87
CA LEU A 521 2.94 -31.04 8.83
C LEU A 521 4.43 -30.65 8.86
N GLY A 522 5.32 -31.66 8.85
CA GLY A 522 6.77 -31.42 8.81
C GLY A 522 7.18 -30.58 7.59
N MET A 523 6.62 -30.89 6.42
CA MET A 523 6.88 -30.14 5.19
C MET A 523 6.38 -28.70 5.25
N PHE A 524 5.16 -28.47 5.75
CA PHE A 524 4.64 -27.11 5.93
C PHE A 524 5.44 -26.30 6.94
N ILE A 525 5.82 -26.91 8.05
CA ILE A 525 6.67 -26.28 9.07
C ILE A 525 8.05 -25.94 8.49
N ALA A 526 8.67 -26.85 7.75
CA ALA A 526 9.96 -26.61 7.11
C ALA A 526 9.89 -25.47 6.10
N LEU A 527 8.86 -25.45 5.24
CA LEU A 527 8.63 -24.38 4.27
C LEU A 527 8.43 -23.03 4.98
N GLN A 528 7.55 -23.00 6.00
CA GLN A 528 7.30 -21.78 6.77
C GLN A 528 8.56 -21.29 7.50
N TYR A 529 9.36 -22.22 8.02
CA TYR A 529 10.64 -21.90 8.66
C TYR A 529 11.61 -21.24 7.68
N LEU A 530 11.76 -21.79 6.46
CA LEU A 530 12.61 -21.22 5.41
C LEU A 530 12.11 -19.84 4.95
N LEU A 531 10.80 -19.68 4.77
CA LEU A 531 10.20 -18.39 4.41
C LEU A 531 10.40 -17.34 5.51
N SER A 532 10.25 -17.74 6.77
CA SER A 532 10.49 -16.85 7.92
C SER A 532 11.96 -16.46 8.02
N ALA A 533 12.90 -17.42 7.84
CA ALA A 533 14.33 -17.16 7.84
C ALA A 533 14.71 -16.18 6.72
N MET A 534 14.14 -16.36 5.53
CA MET A 534 14.32 -15.46 4.40
C MET A 534 13.81 -14.05 4.70
N ALA A 535 12.59 -13.92 5.25
CA ALA A 535 11.99 -12.63 5.59
C ALA A 535 12.83 -11.90 6.68
N ILE A 536 13.24 -12.61 7.73
CA ILE A 536 14.10 -12.08 8.80
C ILE A 536 15.45 -11.61 8.22
N ARG A 537 16.04 -12.38 7.31
CA ARG A 537 17.29 -12.01 6.66
C ARG A 537 17.15 -10.77 5.76
N MET A 538 16.07 -10.68 4.98
CA MET A 538 15.82 -9.55 4.08
C MET A 538 15.63 -8.23 4.83
N ASP A 539 15.08 -8.29 6.04
CA ASP A 539 14.75 -7.11 6.86
C ASP A 539 15.79 -6.84 7.97
N ASN A 540 16.75 -7.74 8.13
CA ASN A 540 17.72 -7.73 9.22
C ASN A 540 17.06 -7.56 10.62
N ASP A 541 15.92 -8.24 10.83
CA ASP A 541 15.14 -8.17 12.07
C ASP A 541 15.54 -9.25 13.09
N ASP A 542 14.86 -9.29 14.22
CA ASP A 542 15.16 -10.15 15.36
C ASP A 542 15.06 -11.64 15.01
N LYS A 543 16.19 -12.35 15.05
CA LYS A 543 16.29 -13.77 14.71
C LYS A 543 15.43 -14.66 15.62
N ARG A 544 15.07 -14.22 16.83
CA ARG A 544 14.21 -14.98 17.75
C ARG A 544 12.81 -15.22 17.19
N MET A 545 12.36 -14.37 16.23
CA MET A 545 11.08 -14.57 15.55
C MET A 545 10.98 -15.94 14.85
N ILE A 546 12.10 -16.55 14.48
CA ILE A 546 12.13 -17.86 13.81
C ILE A 546 11.43 -18.95 14.64
N LEU A 547 11.51 -18.87 15.97
CA LEU A 547 10.89 -19.83 16.89
C LEU A 547 9.36 -19.83 16.79
N TYR A 548 8.79 -18.74 16.32
CA TYR A 548 7.33 -18.58 16.18
C TYR A 548 6.81 -19.04 14.81
N SER A 549 7.69 -19.50 13.91
CA SER A 549 7.30 -19.97 12.56
C SER A 549 6.32 -21.14 12.61
N VAL A 550 6.45 -22.02 13.59
CA VAL A 550 5.56 -23.18 13.78
C VAL A 550 4.12 -22.73 14.03
N PHE A 551 3.91 -21.62 14.76
CA PHE A 551 2.57 -21.11 15.07
C PHE A 551 1.89 -20.49 13.85
N LEU A 552 2.64 -20.02 12.85
CA LEU A 552 2.08 -19.59 11.56
C LEU A 552 1.55 -20.77 10.72
N VAL A 553 1.87 -22.01 11.10
CA VAL A 553 1.30 -23.23 10.52
C VAL A 553 0.22 -23.79 11.44
N ILE A 554 0.49 -23.90 12.75
CA ILE A 554 -0.39 -24.56 13.73
C ILE A 554 -0.81 -23.54 14.81
N GLY A 555 -2.10 -23.37 14.99
CA GLY A 555 -2.73 -22.56 16.03
C GLY A 555 -3.03 -21.12 15.58
N TYR A 556 -2.03 -20.28 15.34
CA TYR A 556 -2.22 -18.88 14.96
C TYR A 556 -2.92 -18.73 13.60
N LYS A 557 -2.53 -19.53 12.59
CA LYS A 557 -3.15 -19.49 11.25
C LYS A 557 -4.62 -19.87 11.31
N GLN A 558 -4.97 -20.94 12.02
CA GLN A 558 -6.37 -21.39 12.18
C GLN A 558 -7.22 -20.35 12.90
N LEU A 559 -6.66 -19.71 13.94
CA LEU A 559 -7.33 -18.58 14.61
C LEU A 559 -7.65 -17.48 13.62
N MET A 560 -6.71 -17.09 12.77
CA MET A 560 -6.93 -16.08 11.72
C MET A 560 -8.02 -16.49 10.74
N ASP A 561 -7.98 -17.73 10.25
CA ASP A 561 -8.94 -18.25 9.25
C ASP A 561 -10.37 -18.27 9.82
N ILE A 562 -10.55 -18.72 11.05
CA ILE A 562 -11.85 -18.73 11.75
C ILE A 562 -12.37 -17.29 11.91
N LEU A 563 -11.52 -16.36 12.34
CA LEU A 563 -11.91 -14.96 12.50
C LEU A 563 -12.29 -14.32 11.16
N GLN A 564 -11.57 -14.66 10.10
CA GLN A 564 -11.83 -14.15 8.75
C GLN A 564 -13.16 -14.67 8.20
N ILE A 565 -13.44 -15.98 8.31
CA ILE A 565 -14.70 -16.57 7.88
C ILE A 565 -15.87 -15.95 8.67
N LYS A 566 -15.72 -15.82 9.99
CA LYS A 566 -16.73 -15.18 10.83
C LYS A 566 -16.99 -13.73 10.40
N ALA A 567 -15.93 -12.96 10.10
CA ALA A 567 -16.06 -11.58 9.64
C ALA A 567 -16.78 -11.48 8.29
N VAL A 568 -16.47 -12.41 7.36
CA VAL A 568 -17.15 -12.49 6.04
C VAL A 568 -18.63 -12.82 6.21
N ILE A 569 -18.97 -13.79 7.05
CA ILE A 569 -20.37 -14.16 7.34
C ILE A 569 -21.11 -12.96 7.96
N GLU A 570 -20.53 -12.28 8.96
CA GLU A 570 -21.16 -11.13 9.60
C GLU A 570 -21.38 -9.96 8.63
N GLU A 571 -20.48 -9.76 7.66
CA GLU A 571 -20.64 -8.73 6.63
C GLU A 571 -21.73 -9.08 5.63
N ILE A 572 -21.81 -10.35 5.20
CA ILE A 572 -22.88 -10.85 4.31
C ILE A 572 -24.25 -10.74 4.99
N LEU A 573 -24.33 -11.02 6.30
CA LEU A 573 -25.55 -10.90 7.09
C LEU A 573 -25.91 -9.44 7.44
N GLY A 574 -25.16 -8.45 6.96
CA GLY A 574 -25.45 -7.02 7.17
C GLY A 574 -25.34 -6.56 8.64
N LYS A 575 -24.59 -7.28 9.51
CA LYS A 575 -24.41 -6.86 10.91
C LYS A 575 -23.71 -5.51 10.97
N LYS A 576 -24.22 -4.57 11.79
CA LYS A 576 -23.58 -3.26 11.98
C LYS A 576 -22.15 -3.42 12.50
N ALA A 577 -21.19 -2.77 11.85
CA ALA A 577 -19.81 -2.72 12.30
C ALA A 577 -19.64 -1.55 13.29
N LYS A 578 -18.97 -1.81 14.42
CA LYS A 578 -18.54 -0.75 15.36
C LYS A 578 -17.04 -0.61 15.26
N TRP A 579 -16.57 0.62 15.19
CA TRP A 579 -15.13 0.90 15.29
C TRP A 579 -14.71 0.73 16.75
N THR A 580 -13.64 -0.04 16.98
CA THR A 580 -13.07 -0.27 18.31
C THR A 580 -11.55 -0.12 18.23
N SER A 581 -10.97 0.66 19.14
CA SER A 581 -9.51 0.74 19.31
C SER A 581 -9.04 -0.35 20.29
N ALA A 582 -7.83 -0.90 20.04
CA ALA A 582 -7.14 -1.75 21.02
C ALA A 582 -6.59 -0.89 22.16
N GLN A 583 -6.46 -1.48 23.36
CA GLN A 583 -5.79 -0.79 24.47
C GLN A 583 -4.32 -0.54 24.13
N ARG A 584 -3.87 0.70 24.36
CA ARG A 584 -2.49 1.12 24.10
C ARG A 584 -1.61 0.97 25.33
N VAL A 585 -0.40 0.49 25.12
CA VAL A 585 0.65 0.51 26.14
C VAL A 585 1.35 1.87 26.06
N ARG A 586 1.60 2.50 27.22
CA ARG A 586 2.29 3.79 27.31
C ARG A 586 3.63 3.72 26.59
N GLN A 587 3.93 4.75 25.81
CA GLN A 587 5.22 4.89 25.10
C GLN A 587 6.31 5.35 26.04
#